data_c2705abfc70451fe8c7e614568f59485
#
_entry.id   c2705abfc70451fe8c7e614568f59485
#
_cell.length_a   1.000
_cell.length_b   1.000
_cell.length_c   1.000
_cell.angle_alpha   90.00
_cell.angle_beta   90.00
_cell.angle_gamma   90.00
#
_symmetry.space_group_name_H-M   'P 1'
#
loop_
_entity.id
_entity.type
_entity.pdbx_description
1 polymer ?
#
loop_
_entity_poly.entity_id
_entity_poly.type
_entity_poly.pdbx_seq_one_letter_code
_entity_poly.pdbx_strand_id
1 'polypeptide(L)'
;LASTTDTGTERIAAAFAAAPGRAALMPYLMGGFPDVDGSVAIGEACADAGADLVELGVPFSDPLADGPVIHAAGTRALQAGVTLHGVLQAAARIAERLPVVLMCYANPLLARGVERFAGELAAAGASGLIVPDLPLEEAGAVREACDAAGLALVPLIAPTTPDDRLQAIAPLARGFLYTVSVTGTTGERTGVDASLAGVLARAKAHSPVPVAVGFGISTPEHAAAAAAAGADGVIVGSRLVRAASEAVDAGTDPAQAVHDLVAALAGGLRR
;
A
#
# COMPACT_ATOMS: atom_id res chain seq x y z
N LEU A 1 8.03 20.23 2.97
CA LEU A 1 8.97 19.81 1.93
C LEU A 1 9.97 18.88 2.60
N ALA A 2 9.88 17.56 2.30
CA ALA A 2 10.88 16.60 2.75
C ALA A 2 12.26 17.02 2.22
N SER A 3 13.30 16.88 3.05
CA SER A 3 14.67 17.08 2.62
C SER A 3 15.01 16.07 1.54
N THR A 4 15.74 16.47 0.49
CA THR A 4 16.18 15.59 -0.61
C THR A 4 17.17 14.51 -0.16
N THR A 5 17.44 14.40 1.15
CA THR A 5 18.37 13.46 1.79
C THR A 5 17.67 12.36 2.61
N ASP A 6 16.35 12.45 2.83
CA ASP A 6 15.63 11.47 3.66
C ASP A 6 15.48 10.14 2.93
N THR A 7 15.81 9.05 3.62
CA THR A 7 15.57 7.69 3.13
C THR A 7 14.06 7.40 3.00
N GLY A 8 13.70 6.41 2.20
CA GLY A 8 12.30 5.98 2.08
C GLY A 8 11.70 5.57 3.42
N THR A 9 12.48 4.91 4.29
CA THR A 9 12.06 4.54 5.64
C THR A 9 11.75 5.77 6.50
N GLU A 10 12.58 6.81 6.44
CA GLU A 10 12.34 8.06 7.18
C GLU A 10 11.13 8.81 6.66
N ARG A 11 10.91 8.83 5.35
CA ARG A 11 9.71 9.43 4.74
C ARG A 11 8.43 8.74 5.21
N ILE A 12 8.40 7.40 5.27
CA ILE A 12 7.27 6.65 5.82
C ILE A 12 7.06 7.00 7.30
N ALA A 13 8.13 6.98 8.10
CA ALA A 13 8.04 7.32 9.53
C ALA A 13 7.50 8.74 9.74
N ALA A 14 7.93 9.72 8.94
CA ALA A 14 7.43 11.09 8.97
C ALA A 14 5.94 11.18 8.62
N ALA A 15 5.45 10.38 7.65
CA ALA A 15 4.03 10.33 7.30
C ALA A 15 3.15 9.82 8.46
N PHE A 16 3.58 8.77 9.16
CA PHE A 16 2.88 8.31 10.37
C PHE A 16 2.93 9.34 11.51
N ALA A 17 4.07 10.00 11.71
CA ALA A 17 4.23 11.05 12.72
C ALA A 17 3.38 12.30 12.42
N ALA A 18 3.12 12.60 11.14
CA ALA A 18 2.26 13.71 10.71
C ALA A 18 0.76 13.45 10.90
N ALA A 19 0.38 12.25 11.35
CA ALA A 19 -1.00 11.86 11.64
C ALA A 19 -1.28 11.73 13.17
N PRO A 20 -0.99 12.75 14.02
CA PRO A 20 -1.10 12.63 15.46
C PRO A 20 -2.56 12.43 15.88
N GLY A 21 -2.78 11.39 16.71
CA GLY A 21 -4.11 11.09 17.27
C GLY A 21 -5.09 10.43 16.30
N ARG A 22 -4.65 10.07 15.08
CA ARG A 22 -5.44 9.28 14.12
C ARG A 22 -4.59 8.24 13.41
N ALA A 23 -5.21 7.27 12.78
CA ALA A 23 -4.49 6.37 11.88
C ALA A 23 -4.11 7.08 10.56
N ALA A 24 -2.94 6.74 10.00
CA ALA A 24 -2.52 7.20 8.69
C ALA A 24 -3.43 6.60 7.59
N LEU A 25 -3.88 7.41 6.64
CA LEU A 25 -4.69 6.95 5.50
C LEU A 25 -3.79 6.58 4.32
N MET A 26 -3.92 5.36 3.85
CA MET A 26 -3.03 4.72 2.89
C MET A 26 -3.85 4.16 1.70
N PRO A 27 -4.18 4.97 0.68
CA PRO A 27 -4.80 4.48 -0.55
C PRO A 27 -3.89 3.48 -1.28
N TYR A 28 -4.45 2.33 -1.70
CA TYR A 28 -3.85 1.47 -2.71
C TYR A 28 -4.40 1.83 -4.09
N LEU A 29 -3.50 2.00 -5.05
CA LEU A 29 -3.80 2.28 -6.45
C LEU A 29 -3.15 1.23 -7.35
N MET A 30 -3.76 0.95 -8.51
CA MET A 30 -3.13 0.13 -9.55
C MET A 30 -2.27 1.04 -10.44
N GLY A 31 -0.95 0.82 -10.42
CA GLY A 31 0.00 1.58 -11.23
C GLY A 31 -0.25 1.43 -12.73
N GLY A 32 -0.36 2.56 -13.42
CA GLY A 32 -0.67 2.59 -14.85
C GLY A 32 -2.13 2.34 -15.21
N PHE A 33 -3.05 2.36 -14.25
CA PHE A 33 -4.48 2.29 -14.52
C PHE A 33 -5.15 3.66 -14.32
N PRO A 34 -5.98 4.15 -15.26
CA PRO A 34 -6.32 3.56 -16.57
C PRO A 34 -5.17 3.62 -17.59
N ASP A 35 -4.26 4.52 -17.43
CA ASP A 35 -2.98 4.68 -18.09
C ASP A 35 -1.97 5.35 -17.13
N VAL A 36 -0.75 5.63 -17.59
CA VAL A 36 0.30 6.18 -16.72
C VAL A 36 -0.07 7.57 -16.19
N ASP A 37 -0.56 8.46 -17.04
CA ASP A 37 -0.94 9.83 -16.64
C ASP A 37 -2.18 9.85 -15.76
N GLY A 38 -3.18 9.01 -16.05
CA GLY A 38 -4.36 8.82 -15.22
C GLY A 38 -4.00 8.25 -13.83
N SER A 39 -3.05 7.32 -13.77
CA SER A 39 -2.51 6.79 -12.51
C SER A 39 -1.85 7.88 -11.66
N VAL A 40 -1.11 8.79 -12.30
CA VAL A 40 -0.53 9.96 -11.63
C VAL A 40 -1.62 10.90 -11.12
N ALA A 41 -2.59 11.25 -11.97
CA ALA A 41 -3.68 12.14 -11.58
C ALA A 41 -4.48 11.59 -10.37
N ILE A 42 -4.73 10.27 -10.33
CA ILE A 42 -5.36 9.61 -9.19
C ILE A 42 -4.47 9.71 -7.93
N GLY A 43 -3.16 9.51 -8.06
CA GLY A 43 -2.23 9.63 -6.94
C GLY A 43 -2.13 11.05 -6.37
N GLU A 44 -2.10 12.06 -7.25
CA GLU A 44 -2.12 13.48 -6.87
C GLU A 44 -3.46 13.84 -6.18
N ALA A 45 -4.58 13.33 -6.69
CA ALA A 45 -5.90 13.50 -6.09
C ALA A 45 -5.99 12.88 -4.68
N CYS A 46 -5.32 11.74 -4.43
CA CYS A 46 -5.20 11.17 -3.09
C CYS A 46 -4.46 12.12 -2.14
N ALA A 47 -3.38 12.77 -2.59
CA ALA A 47 -2.65 13.75 -1.79
C ALA A 47 -3.53 14.96 -1.45
N ASP A 48 -4.26 15.52 -2.41
CA ASP A 48 -5.18 16.64 -2.21
C ASP A 48 -6.32 16.29 -1.25
N ALA A 49 -6.76 15.04 -1.26
CA ALA A 49 -7.83 14.52 -0.41
C ALA A 49 -7.40 14.18 1.02
N GLY A 50 -6.09 14.24 1.33
CA GLY A 50 -5.55 14.05 2.67
C GLY A 50 -5.09 12.63 2.98
N ALA A 51 -4.64 11.88 1.98
CA ALA A 51 -3.84 10.67 2.17
C ALA A 51 -2.48 11.01 2.80
N ASP A 52 -1.93 10.09 3.60
CA ASP A 52 -0.63 10.26 4.25
C ASP A 52 0.51 9.57 3.48
N LEU A 53 0.22 8.48 2.78
CA LEU A 53 1.11 7.80 1.85
C LEU A 53 0.27 7.00 0.83
N VAL A 54 0.88 6.55 -0.25
CA VAL A 54 0.23 5.76 -1.30
C VAL A 54 0.93 4.41 -1.46
N GLU A 55 0.14 3.34 -1.55
CA GLU A 55 0.58 2.04 -2.02
C GLU A 55 0.26 1.93 -3.52
N LEU A 56 1.29 1.65 -4.34
CA LEU A 56 1.17 1.58 -5.79
C LEU A 56 1.47 0.18 -6.29
N GLY A 57 0.43 -0.53 -6.76
CA GLY A 57 0.55 -1.89 -7.29
C GLY A 57 1.22 -1.91 -8.67
N VAL A 58 2.17 -2.81 -8.86
CA VAL A 58 2.74 -3.13 -10.17
C VAL A 58 1.86 -4.19 -10.84
N PRO A 59 1.24 -3.92 -11.99
CA PRO A 59 0.38 -4.90 -12.65
C PRO A 59 1.18 -6.15 -13.04
N PHE A 60 0.59 -7.33 -12.77
CA PHE A 60 1.20 -8.63 -13.02
C PHE A 60 0.18 -9.60 -13.61
N SER A 61 0.62 -10.53 -14.47
CA SER A 61 -0.26 -11.48 -15.17
C SER A 61 -0.88 -12.54 -14.25
N ASP A 62 -0.18 -12.89 -13.15
CA ASP A 62 -0.53 -14.02 -12.30
C ASP A 62 -0.64 -13.61 -10.81
N PRO A 63 -1.53 -12.68 -10.45
CA PRO A 63 -1.58 -12.04 -9.13
C PRO A 63 -2.31 -12.93 -8.12
N LEU A 64 -1.60 -13.82 -7.44
CA LEU A 64 -2.17 -14.81 -6.51
C LEU A 64 -2.84 -14.21 -5.28
N ALA A 65 -2.43 -13.01 -4.86
CA ALA A 65 -2.95 -12.34 -3.66
C ALA A 65 -4.04 -11.30 -3.97
N ASP A 66 -4.25 -10.94 -5.24
CA ASP A 66 -5.18 -9.89 -5.62
C ASP A 66 -6.62 -10.40 -5.69
N GLY A 67 -7.54 -9.57 -5.20
CA GLY A 67 -8.96 -9.79 -5.41
C GLY A 67 -9.41 -9.40 -6.82
N PRO A 68 -10.65 -9.78 -7.19
CA PRO A 68 -11.13 -9.65 -8.57
C PRO A 68 -11.11 -8.20 -9.09
N VAL A 69 -11.31 -7.21 -8.24
CA VAL A 69 -11.29 -5.79 -8.62
C VAL A 69 -9.88 -5.33 -8.98
N ILE A 70 -8.90 -5.65 -8.13
CA ILE A 70 -7.49 -5.28 -8.34
C ILE A 70 -6.94 -6.05 -9.54
N HIS A 71 -7.23 -7.36 -9.64
CA HIS A 71 -6.86 -8.19 -10.79
C HIS A 71 -7.41 -7.63 -12.11
N ALA A 72 -8.69 -7.22 -12.15
CA ALA A 72 -9.30 -6.64 -13.35
C ALA A 72 -8.60 -5.34 -13.78
N ALA A 73 -8.31 -4.44 -12.83
CA ALA A 73 -7.60 -3.19 -13.12
C ALA A 73 -6.16 -3.45 -13.62
N GLY A 74 -5.44 -4.38 -12.97
CA GLY A 74 -4.10 -4.80 -13.41
C GLY A 74 -4.11 -5.42 -14.81
N THR A 75 -5.09 -6.26 -15.11
CA THR A 75 -5.27 -6.83 -16.46
C THR A 75 -5.51 -5.74 -17.50
N ARG A 76 -6.36 -4.75 -17.22
CA ARG A 76 -6.60 -3.60 -18.11
C ARG A 76 -5.32 -2.78 -18.34
N ALA A 77 -4.54 -2.52 -17.29
CA ALA A 77 -3.26 -1.83 -17.40
C ALA A 77 -2.27 -2.59 -18.30
N LEU A 78 -2.14 -3.91 -18.11
CA LEU A 78 -1.29 -4.76 -18.96
C LEU A 78 -1.75 -4.77 -20.42
N GLN A 79 -3.07 -4.88 -20.67
CA GLN A 79 -3.64 -4.83 -22.02
C GLN A 79 -3.42 -3.47 -22.71
N ALA A 80 -3.38 -2.38 -21.93
CA ALA A 80 -3.02 -1.05 -22.41
C ALA A 80 -1.50 -0.88 -22.68
N GLY A 81 -0.70 -1.92 -22.42
CA GLY A 81 0.75 -1.90 -22.66
C GLY A 81 1.57 -1.26 -21.55
N VAL A 82 1.03 -1.12 -20.36
CA VAL A 82 1.76 -0.58 -19.21
C VAL A 82 2.91 -1.51 -18.83
N THR A 83 4.07 -0.92 -18.62
CA THR A 83 5.31 -1.62 -18.24
C THR A 83 5.75 -1.17 -16.85
N LEU A 84 6.65 -1.93 -16.21
CA LEU A 84 7.29 -1.51 -14.96
C LEU A 84 7.88 -0.09 -15.07
N HIS A 85 8.50 0.26 -16.20
CA HIS A 85 9.04 1.60 -16.41
C HIS A 85 7.95 2.68 -16.33
N GLY A 86 6.79 2.47 -16.92
CA GLY A 86 5.64 3.39 -16.81
C GLY A 86 5.13 3.52 -15.37
N VAL A 87 5.09 2.40 -14.62
CA VAL A 87 4.72 2.45 -13.20
C VAL A 87 5.74 3.23 -12.37
N LEU A 88 7.04 3.07 -12.65
CA LEU A 88 8.09 3.85 -11.98
C LEU A 88 8.03 5.34 -12.33
N GLN A 89 7.65 5.70 -13.55
CA GLN A 89 7.39 7.10 -13.93
C GLN A 89 6.21 7.68 -13.15
N ALA A 90 5.12 6.92 -12.98
CA ALA A 90 4.00 7.34 -12.15
C ALA A 90 4.41 7.48 -10.68
N ALA A 91 5.15 6.50 -10.16
CA ALA A 91 5.68 6.54 -8.79
C ALA A 91 6.53 7.79 -8.54
N ALA A 92 7.40 8.16 -9.48
CA ALA A 92 8.28 9.33 -9.36
C ALA A 92 7.47 10.64 -9.21
N ARG A 93 6.43 10.81 -10.00
CA ARG A 93 5.57 11.99 -9.93
C ARG A 93 4.74 12.04 -8.64
N ILE A 94 4.15 10.92 -8.24
CA ILE A 94 3.39 10.84 -6.97
C ILE A 94 4.32 11.07 -5.77
N ALA A 95 5.56 10.58 -5.83
CA ALA A 95 6.56 10.69 -4.78
C ALA A 95 7.02 12.14 -4.47
N GLU A 96 6.75 13.08 -5.37
CA GLU A 96 6.96 14.50 -5.11
C GLU A 96 6.01 15.05 -4.03
N ARG A 97 4.88 14.37 -3.80
CA ARG A 97 3.83 14.81 -2.88
C ARG A 97 3.64 13.92 -1.66
N LEU A 98 3.73 12.61 -1.83
CA LEU A 98 3.50 11.59 -0.79
C LEU A 98 4.57 10.51 -0.83
N PRO A 99 4.89 9.86 0.30
CA PRO A 99 5.64 8.61 0.27
C PRO A 99 4.90 7.57 -0.56
N VAL A 100 5.60 6.91 -1.48
CA VAL A 100 5.06 5.84 -2.32
C VAL A 100 5.69 4.52 -1.92
N VAL A 101 4.87 3.53 -1.57
CA VAL A 101 5.31 2.15 -1.34
C VAL A 101 4.83 1.30 -2.51
N LEU A 102 5.75 0.69 -3.28
CA LEU A 102 5.35 -0.18 -4.36
C LEU A 102 4.95 -1.56 -3.82
N MET A 103 3.88 -2.14 -4.40
CA MET A 103 3.56 -3.55 -4.23
C MET A 103 3.87 -4.27 -5.54
N CYS A 104 4.80 -5.22 -5.49
CA CYS A 104 5.25 -6.00 -6.65
C CYS A 104 5.41 -7.47 -6.27
N TYR A 105 4.91 -8.38 -7.11
CA TYR A 105 5.14 -9.81 -6.94
C TYR A 105 6.61 -10.18 -7.12
N ALA A 106 7.04 -11.30 -6.53
CA ALA A 106 8.44 -11.73 -6.55
C ALA A 106 8.97 -11.99 -7.96
N ASN A 107 8.16 -12.54 -8.86
CA ASN A 107 8.61 -12.89 -10.20
C ASN A 107 9.13 -11.68 -11.04
N PRO A 108 8.40 -10.56 -11.20
CA PRO A 108 8.93 -9.38 -11.87
C PRO A 108 10.20 -8.81 -11.21
N LEU A 109 10.27 -8.85 -9.87
CA LEU A 109 11.42 -8.41 -9.10
C LEU A 109 12.66 -9.27 -9.40
N LEU A 110 12.52 -10.60 -9.30
CA LEU A 110 13.60 -11.55 -9.51
C LEU A 110 14.07 -11.56 -10.96
N ALA A 111 13.15 -11.47 -11.92
CA ALA A 111 13.49 -11.38 -13.36
C ALA A 111 14.30 -10.13 -13.70
N ARG A 112 14.13 -9.04 -12.95
CA ARG A 112 14.88 -7.79 -13.10
C ARG A 112 16.26 -7.83 -12.44
N GLY A 113 16.41 -8.67 -11.41
CA GLY A 113 17.53 -8.70 -10.48
C GLY A 113 17.28 -7.79 -9.28
N VAL A 114 17.51 -8.35 -8.09
CA VAL A 114 17.09 -7.76 -6.80
C VAL A 114 17.70 -6.38 -6.56
N GLU A 115 19.01 -6.25 -6.70
CA GLU A 115 19.75 -5.01 -6.45
C GLU A 115 19.36 -3.92 -7.48
N ARG A 116 19.24 -4.34 -8.75
CA ARG A 116 18.83 -3.43 -9.83
C ARG A 116 17.42 -2.91 -9.59
N PHE A 117 16.49 -3.80 -9.22
CA PHE A 117 15.11 -3.43 -8.96
C PHE A 117 15.02 -2.44 -7.79
N ALA A 118 15.71 -2.71 -6.67
CA ALA A 118 15.75 -1.80 -5.53
C ALA A 118 16.35 -0.43 -5.91
N GLY A 119 17.43 -0.42 -6.70
CA GLY A 119 18.03 0.82 -7.19
C GLY A 119 17.09 1.63 -8.10
N GLU A 120 16.34 0.97 -8.98
CA GLU A 120 15.34 1.63 -9.85
C GLU A 120 14.17 2.20 -9.05
N LEU A 121 13.69 1.50 -8.00
CA LEU A 121 12.68 2.01 -7.09
C LEU A 121 13.15 3.26 -6.35
N ALA A 122 14.35 3.22 -5.78
CA ALA A 122 14.94 4.36 -5.08
C ALA A 122 15.13 5.56 -6.03
N ALA A 123 15.61 5.33 -7.26
CA ALA A 123 15.76 6.37 -8.28
C ALA A 123 14.41 7.00 -8.69
N ALA A 124 13.32 6.23 -8.64
CA ALA A 124 11.95 6.70 -8.84
C ALA A 124 11.37 7.40 -7.59
N GLY A 125 12.14 7.59 -6.52
CA GLY A 125 11.67 8.24 -5.29
C GLY A 125 10.72 7.40 -4.46
N ALA A 126 10.62 6.09 -4.70
CA ALA A 126 9.84 5.19 -3.87
C ALA A 126 10.38 5.18 -2.43
N SER A 127 9.51 4.98 -1.46
CA SER A 127 9.85 4.92 -0.04
C SER A 127 9.95 3.48 0.49
N GLY A 128 9.33 2.52 -0.20
CA GLY A 128 9.36 1.13 0.23
C GLY A 128 8.83 0.17 -0.82
N LEU A 129 8.88 -1.10 -0.46
CA LEU A 129 8.46 -2.23 -1.27
C LEU A 129 7.67 -3.23 -0.42
N ILE A 130 6.57 -3.73 -0.98
CA ILE A 130 5.80 -4.86 -0.50
C ILE A 130 5.91 -5.97 -1.55
N VAL A 131 6.23 -7.20 -1.11
CA VAL A 131 6.27 -8.38 -1.99
C VAL A 131 5.35 -9.44 -1.39
N PRO A 132 4.09 -9.55 -1.86
CA PRO A 132 3.05 -10.30 -1.15
C PRO A 132 3.26 -11.83 -1.17
N ASP A 133 4.03 -12.33 -2.11
CA ASP A 133 4.36 -13.75 -2.30
C ASP A 133 5.80 -14.11 -1.91
N LEU A 134 6.48 -13.25 -1.15
CA LEU A 134 7.84 -13.49 -0.66
C LEU A 134 7.81 -13.98 0.80
N PRO A 135 8.11 -15.25 1.07
CA PRO A 135 8.19 -15.75 2.44
C PRO A 135 9.43 -15.21 3.17
N LEU A 136 9.35 -15.16 4.50
CA LEU A 136 10.43 -14.63 5.34
C LEU A 136 11.80 -15.28 5.04
N GLU A 137 11.79 -16.58 4.79
CA GLU A 137 13.00 -17.39 4.54
C GLU A 137 13.74 -16.99 3.27
N GLU A 138 12.99 -16.46 2.29
CA GLU A 138 13.54 -16.03 0.99
C GLU A 138 13.77 -14.49 0.95
N ALA A 139 13.33 -13.76 1.97
CA ALA A 139 13.37 -12.30 1.98
C ALA A 139 14.77 -11.70 2.21
N GLY A 140 15.79 -12.52 2.56
CA GLY A 140 17.11 -12.03 2.96
C GLY A 140 17.75 -11.08 1.95
N ALA A 141 17.94 -11.54 0.71
CA ALA A 141 18.57 -10.75 -0.35
C ALA A 141 17.76 -9.50 -0.72
N VAL A 142 16.43 -9.62 -0.75
CA VAL A 142 15.55 -8.46 -1.05
C VAL A 142 15.64 -7.41 0.05
N ARG A 143 15.68 -7.83 1.32
CA ARG A 143 15.84 -6.91 2.45
C ARG A 143 17.18 -6.19 2.41
N GLU A 144 18.27 -6.91 2.17
CA GLU A 144 19.61 -6.32 2.06
C GLU A 144 19.69 -5.29 0.93
N ALA A 145 19.10 -5.59 -0.23
CA ALA A 145 19.04 -4.64 -1.35
C ALA A 145 18.16 -3.42 -1.03
N CYS A 146 17.01 -3.61 -0.37
CA CYS A 146 16.17 -2.49 0.07
C CYS A 146 16.89 -1.62 1.11
N ASP A 147 17.49 -2.23 2.14
CA ASP A 147 18.25 -1.51 3.16
C ASP A 147 19.41 -0.70 2.52
N ALA A 148 20.15 -1.28 1.57
CA ALA A 148 21.22 -0.60 0.84
C ALA A 148 20.73 0.57 -0.04
N ALA A 149 19.51 0.47 -0.56
CA ALA A 149 18.87 1.50 -1.38
C ALA A 149 18.06 2.54 -0.55
N GLY A 150 18.04 2.42 0.79
CA GLY A 150 17.27 3.28 1.68
C GLY A 150 15.76 3.07 1.62
N LEU A 151 15.31 1.91 1.13
CA LEU A 151 13.90 1.54 1.00
C LEU A 151 13.42 0.73 2.21
N ALA A 152 12.15 0.90 2.59
CA ALA A 152 11.50 0.03 3.56
C ALA A 152 11.01 -1.25 2.89
N LEU A 153 11.50 -2.43 3.28
CA LEU A 153 10.81 -3.69 2.96
C LEU A 153 9.73 -3.91 4.01
N VAL A 154 8.47 -3.82 3.58
CA VAL A 154 7.28 -3.94 4.44
C VAL A 154 6.81 -5.39 4.44
N PRO A 155 6.90 -6.11 5.57
CA PRO A 155 6.41 -7.47 5.65
C PRO A 155 4.90 -7.53 5.89
N LEU A 156 4.31 -8.65 5.44
CA LEU A 156 2.90 -8.95 5.61
C LEU A 156 2.70 -9.98 6.73
N ILE A 157 1.67 -9.75 7.53
CA ILE A 157 1.14 -10.72 8.48
C ILE A 157 -0.37 -10.89 8.29
N ALA A 158 -0.87 -12.00 8.77
CA ALA A 158 -2.29 -12.34 8.71
C ALA A 158 -2.83 -12.58 10.13
N PRO A 159 -4.13 -12.45 10.41
CA PRO A 159 -4.72 -12.81 11.70
C PRO A 159 -4.40 -14.23 12.14
N THR A 160 -4.20 -15.14 11.19
CA THR A 160 -3.80 -16.54 11.43
C THR A 160 -2.30 -16.74 11.61
N THR A 161 -1.48 -15.69 11.47
CA THR A 161 -0.03 -15.80 11.71
C THR A 161 0.24 -16.24 13.15
N PRO A 162 0.89 -17.40 13.41
CA PRO A 162 1.21 -17.87 14.75
C PRO A 162 2.19 -16.92 15.46
N ASP A 163 2.23 -16.98 16.80
CA ASP A 163 3.04 -16.04 17.59
C ASP A 163 4.54 -16.20 17.35
N ASP A 164 5.03 -17.42 17.21
CA ASP A 164 6.43 -17.69 16.86
C ASP A 164 6.81 -17.10 15.50
N ARG A 165 5.92 -17.20 14.53
CA ARG A 165 6.09 -16.59 13.20
C ARG A 165 6.06 -15.08 13.29
N LEU A 166 5.14 -14.51 14.06
CA LEU A 166 5.04 -13.07 14.29
C LEU A 166 6.31 -12.51 14.95
N GLN A 167 6.85 -13.22 15.96
CA GLN A 167 8.12 -12.89 16.61
C GLN A 167 9.32 -12.91 15.65
N ALA A 168 9.28 -13.75 14.62
CA ALA A 168 10.32 -13.81 13.61
C ALA A 168 10.20 -12.69 12.56
N ILE A 169 8.97 -12.31 12.16
CA ILE A 169 8.69 -11.33 11.11
C ILE A 169 8.77 -9.90 11.62
N ALA A 170 8.06 -9.58 12.70
CA ALA A 170 7.81 -8.21 13.12
C ALA A 170 9.09 -7.39 13.43
N PRO A 171 10.15 -7.94 14.07
CA PRO A 171 11.39 -7.20 14.31
C PRO A 171 12.15 -6.82 13.04
N LEU A 172 11.87 -7.48 11.92
CA LEU A 172 12.51 -7.21 10.63
C LEU A 172 11.78 -6.14 9.81
N ALA A 173 10.59 -5.72 10.26
CA ALA A 173 9.79 -4.74 9.56
C ALA A 173 10.50 -3.39 9.44
N ARG A 174 10.37 -2.76 8.27
CA ARG A 174 10.77 -1.40 7.98
C ARG A 174 9.54 -0.61 7.53
N GLY A 175 9.49 0.67 7.85
CA GLY A 175 8.36 1.53 7.52
C GLY A 175 7.12 1.22 8.36
N PHE A 176 6.46 0.11 8.10
CA PHE A 176 5.32 -0.39 8.88
C PHE A 176 5.17 -1.92 8.77
N LEU A 177 4.39 -2.51 9.67
CA LEU A 177 3.97 -3.92 9.58
C LEU A 177 2.56 -3.96 8.99
N TYR A 178 2.38 -4.67 7.90
CA TYR A 178 1.10 -4.74 7.19
C TYR A 178 0.29 -5.96 7.61
N THR A 179 -0.87 -5.74 8.21
CA THR A 179 -1.82 -6.80 8.56
C THR A 179 -2.87 -6.93 7.47
N VAL A 180 -2.86 -8.06 6.73
CA VAL A 180 -3.82 -8.35 5.67
C VAL A 180 -5.01 -9.15 6.17
N SER A 181 -6.17 -9.08 5.47
CA SER A 181 -7.33 -9.91 5.76
C SER A 181 -7.10 -11.36 5.32
N VAL A 182 -7.43 -12.33 6.18
CA VAL A 182 -7.24 -13.78 5.90
C VAL A 182 -8.41 -14.41 5.17
N THR A 183 -9.57 -13.81 5.17
CA THR A 183 -10.78 -14.53 4.77
C THR A 183 -11.20 -14.15 3.38
N GLY A 184 -10.64 -14.90 2.42
CA GLY A 184 -11.02 -14.83 1.01
C GLY A 184 -10.47 -13.61 0.30
N THR A 185 -10.43 -13.69 -1.02
CA THR A 185 -10.07 -12.61 -1.93
C THR A 185 -10.65 -11.27 -1.48
N THR A 186 -9.83 -10.24 -1.48
CA THR A 186 -10.17 -8.86 -1.10
C THR A 186 -11.56 -8.44 -1.59
N GLY A 187 -12.52 -8.38 -0.67
CA GLY A 187 -13.91 -7.99 -0.94
C GLY A 187 -14.41 -7.03 0.13
N GLU A 188 -15.34 -6.15 -0.23
CA GLU A 188 -16.01 -5.25 0.70
C GLU A 188 -16.79 -6.05 1.75
N ARG A 189 -16.66 -5.69 3.03
CA ARG A 189 -17.36 -6.34 4.15
C ARG A 189 -18.29 -5.38 4.87
N THR A 190 -19.27 -5.96 5.55
CA THR A 190 -20.31 -5.23 6.28
C THR A 190 -19.90 -4.79 7.69
N GLY A 191 -18.61 -4.96 8.09
CA GLY A 191 -18.11 -4.53 9.41
C GLY A 191 -16.67 -4.93 9.69
N VAL A 192 -16.03 -4.24 10.62
CA VAL A 192 -14.72 -4.59 11.18
C VAL A 192 -14.92 -5.70 12.19
N ASP A 193 -14.21 -6.82 12.02
CA ASP A 193 -14.32 -8.00 12.89
C ASP A 193 -13.81 -7.68 14.30
N ALA A 194 -14.55 -8.14 15.32
CA ALA A 194 -14.15 -8.00 16.73
C ALA A 194 -12.78 -8.63 17.06
N SER A 195 -12.29 -9.55 16.22
CA SER A 195 -10.95 -10.13 16.32
C SER A 195 -9.83 -9.16 15.97
N LEU A 196 -10.09 -8.05 15.24
CA LEU A 196 -9.07 -7.13 14.75
C LEU A 196 -8.24 -6.52 15.88
N ALA A 197 -8.87 -6.09 16.97
CA ALA A 197 -8.17 -5.51 18.12
C ALA A 197 -7.14 -6.49 18.72
N GLY A 198 -7.50 -7.78 18.81
CA GLY A 198 -6.59 -8.83 19.28
C GLY A 198 -5.40 -9.05 18.36
N VAL A 199 -5.63 -9.04 17.04
CA VAL A 199 -4.56 -9.15 16.04
C VAL A 199 -3.60 -7.97 16.12
N LEU A 200 -4.14 -6.75 16.20
CA LEU A 200 -3.34 -5.53 16.32
C LEU A 200 -2.52 -5.50 17.61
N ALA A 201 -3.10 -5.88 18.75
CA ALA A 201 -2.39 -5.93 20.02
C ALA A 201 -1.22 -6.93 19.96
N ARG A 202 -1.41 -8.12 19.37
CA ARG A 202 -0.34 -9.11 19.15
C ARG A 202 0.74 -8.57 18.23
N ALA A 203 0.36 -7.96 17.10
CA ALA A 203 1.29 -7.37 16.15
C ALA A 203 2.15 -6.28 16.79
N LYS A 204 1.53 -5.35 17.51
CA LYS A 204 2.20 -4.24 18.19
C LYS A 204 3.12 -4.68 19.33
N ALA A 205 2.83 -5.80 19.98
CA ALA A 205 3.71 -6.34 21.01
C ALA A 205 5.10 -6.74 20.50
N HIS A 206 5.23 -6.99 19.20
CA HIS A 206 6.47 -7.46 18.57
C HIS A 206 7.04 -6.49 17.52
N SER A 207 6.24 -5.53 17.05
CA SER A 207 6.66 -4.61 15.97
C SER A 207 7.38 -3.38 16.51
N PRO A 208 8.56 -3.05 15.99
CA PRO A 208 9.24 -1.79 16.29
C PRO A 208 8.71 -0.60 15.45
N VAL A 209 7.81 -0.86 14.51
CA VAL A 209 7.25 0.11 13.57
C VAL A 209 5.72 0.13 13.67
N PRO A 210 5.04 1.17 13.14
CA PRO A 210 3.58 1.24 13.11
C PRO A 210 2.94 0.00 12.48
N VAL A 211 1.72 -0.34 12.91
CA VAL A 211 0.95 -1.47 12.37
C VAL A 211 -0.22 -0.93 11.55
N ALA A 212 -0.19 -1.19 10.23
CA ALA A 212 -1.26 -0.82 9.31
C ALA A 212 -2.17 -2.02 9.00
N VAL A 213 -3.44 -1.75 8.68
CA VAL A 213 -4.41 -2.79 8.34
C VAL A 213 -5.06 -2.53 6.99
N GLY A 214 -5.23 -3.63 6.21
CA GLY A 214 -5.98 -3.66 4.95
C GLY A 214 -7.11 -4.69 5.02
N PHE A 215 -8.18 -4.40 5.77
CA PHE A 215 -9.26 -5.33 6.11
C PHE A 215 -10.59 -5.00 5.43
N GLY A 216 -10.64 -4.96 4.10
CA GLY A 216 -11.89 -4.71 3.38
C GLY A 216 -12.54 -3.37 3.74
N ILE A 217 -11.73 -2.39 4.11
CA ILE A 217 -12.17 -1.05 4.49
C ILE A 217 -12.72 -0.35 3.26
N SER A 218 -13.98 0.07 3.32
CA SER A 218 -14.69 0.63 2.18
C SER A 218 -15.49 1.90 2.52
N THR A 219 -15.66 2.20 3.80
CA THR A 219 -16.42 3.38 4.27
C THR A 219 -15.65 4.14 5.36
N PRO A 220 -15.98 5.42 5.62
CA PRO A 220 -15.41 6.20 6.72
C PRO A 220 -15.60 5.53 8.10
N GLU A 221 -16.74 4.85 8.30
CA GLU A 221 -17.04 4.13 9.55
C GLU A 221 -16.11 2.94 9.74
N HIS A 222 -15.80 2.20 8.66
CA HIS A 222 -14.83 1.10 8.71
C HIS A 222 -13.42 1.61 9.02
N ALA A 223 -13.02 2.74 8.44
CA ALA A 223 -11.73 3.37 8.72
C ALA A 223 -11.63 3.81 10.19
N ALA A 224 -12.67 4.49 10.70
CA ALA A 224 -12.77 4.90 12.10
C ALA A 224 -12.75 3.71 13.07
N ALA A 225 -13.46 2.64 12.75
CA ALA A 225 -13.49 1.42 13.58
C ALA A 225 -12.12 0.72 13.61
N ALA A 226 -11.39 0.68 12.49
CA ALA A 226 -10.03 0.13 12.45
C ALA A 226 -9.05 0.97 13.30
N ALA A 227 -9.14 2.29 13.21
CA ALA A 227 -8.36 3.21 14.04
C ALA A 227 -8.70 3.03 15.54
N ALA A 228 -9.99 2.95 15.88
CA ALA A 228 -10.44 2.71 17.25
C ALA A 228 -10.01 1.34 17.80
N ALA A 229 -9.86 0.33 16.93
CA ALA A 229 -9.30 -0.98 17.29
C ALA A 229 -7.78 -0.93 17.50
N GLY A 230 -7.12 0.20 17.24
CA GLY A 230 -5.71 0.44 17.50
C GLY A 230 -4.81 0.36 16.27
N ALA A 231 -5.33 0.42 15.03
CA ALA A 231 -4.50 0.52 13.84
C ALA A 231 -3.76 1.87 13.80
N ASP A 232 -2.47 1.85 13.44
CA ASP A 232 -1.69 3.07 13.22
C ASP A 232 -1.86 3.56 11.77
N GLY A 233 -2.22 2.67 10.85
CA GLY A 233 -2.52 2.98 9.46
C GLY A 233 -3.70 2.17 8.92
N VAL A 234 -4.42 2.74 7.97
CA VAL A 234 -5.60 2.15 7.33
C VAL A 234 -5.40 2.14 5.82
N ILE A 235 -5.33 0.93 5.25
CA ILE A 235 -5.11 0.74 3.82
C ILE A 235 -6.45 0.47 3.13
N VAL A 236 -6.74 1.23 2.08
CA VAL A 236 -7.98 1.12 1.31
C VAL A 236 -7.65 0.88 -0.15
N GLY A 237 -7.94 -0.32 -0.66
CA GLY A 237 -7.61 -0.73 -2.02
C GLY A 237 -8.84 -0.91 -2.90
N SER A 238 -9.47 -2.07 -2.82
CA SER A 238 -10.53 -2.50 -3.76
C SER A 238 -11.64 -1.47 -3.97
N ARG A 239 -12.01 -0.72 -2.93
CA ARG A 239 -13.04 0.32 -3.03
C ARG A 239 -12.61 1.47 -3.93
N LEU A 240 -11.36 1.92 -3.82
CA LEU A 240 -10.80 3.02 -4.62
C LEU A 240 -10.55 2.59 -6.07
N VAL A 241 -9.96 1.42 -6.26
CA VAL A 241 -9.73 0.85 -7.60
C VAL A 241 -11.05 0.60 -8.32
N ARG A 242 -12.10 0.16 -7.62
CA ARG A 242 -13.46 0.03 -8.16
C ARG A 242 -14.02 1.38 -8.61
N ALA A 243 -13.92 2.41 -7.76
CA ALA A 243 -14.42 3.74 -8.11
C ALA A 243 -13.72 4.33 -9.33
N ALA A 244 -12.40 4.16 -9.43
CA ALA A 244 -11.64 4.56 -10.62
C ALA A 244 -12.11 3.78 -11.86
N SER A 245 -12.34 2.46 -11.75
CA SER A 245 -12.82 1.63 -12.86
C SER A 245 -14.22 2.03 -13.32
N GLU A 246 -15.14 2.24 -12.37
CA GLU A 246 -16.52 2.68 -12.65
C GLU A 246 -16.55 4.04 -13.34
N ALA A 247 -15.69 4.99 -12.91
CA ALA A 247 -15.57 6.30 -13.53
C ALA A 247 -15.06 6.22 -14.97
N VAL A 248 -14.01 5.38 -15.20
CA VAL A 248 -13.50 5.13 -16.56
C VAL A 248 -14.58 4.52 -17.46
N ASP A 249 -15.32 3.54 -16.97
CA ASP A 249 -16.38 2.87 -17.74
C ASP A 249 -17.56 3.81 -18.05
N ALA A 250 -17.82 4.77 -17.15
CA ALA A 250 -18.84 5.82 -17.33
C ALA A 250 -18.35 7.02 -18.16
N GLY A 251 -17.07 7.08 -18.53
CA GLY A 251 -16.47 8.23 -19.23
C GLY A 251 -16.38 9.49 -18.35
N THR A 252 -16.33 9.33 -17.02
CA THR A 252 -16.14 10.41 -16.04
C THR A 252 -14.72 10.43 -15.50
N ASP A 253 -14.37 11.45 -14.71
CA ASP A 253 -13.01 11.60 -14.18
C ASP A 253 -12.72 10.62 -13.04
N PRO A 254 -11.80 9.65 -13.22
CA PRO A 254 -11.43 8.70 -12.18
C PRO A 254 -10.66 9.36 -11.02
N ALA A 255 -9.92 10.44 -11.26
CA ALA A 255 -9.20 11.15 -10.21
C ALA A 255 -10.18 11.84 -9.25
N GLN A 256 -11.23 12.49 -9.78
CA GLN A 256 -12.28 13.09 -8.96
C GLN A 256 -13.05 12.03 -8.15
N ALA A 257 -13.39 10.90 -8.77
CA ALA A 257 -14.10 9.82 -8.08
C ALA A 257 -13.30 9.26 -6.90
N VAL A 258 -11.98 9.10 -7.06
CA VAL A 258 -11.10 8.63 -5.99
C VAL A 258 -10.88 9.72 -4.94
N HIS A 259 -10.68 10.98 -5.35
CA HIS A 259 -10.55 12.13 -4.44
C HIS A 259 -11.71 12.17 -3.44
N ASP A 260 -12.95 12.13 -3.91
CA ASP A 260 -14.13 12.27 -3.06
C ASP A 260 -14.21 11.14 -2.00
N LEU A 261 -13.85 9.92 -2.38
CA LEU A 261 -13.81 8.79 -1.45
C LEU A 261 -12.67 8.93 -0.43
N VAL A 262 -11.47 9.32 -0.86
CA VAL A 262 -10.32 9.52 0.04
C VAL A 262 -10.61 10.66 1.01
N ALA A 263 -11.21 11.76 0.55
CA ALA A 263 -11.62 12.89 1.41
C ALA A 263 -12.64 12.45 2.47
N ALA A 264 -13.63 11.63 2.08
CA ALA A 264 -14.61 11.08 3.02
C ALA A 264 -13.94 10.17 4.07
N LEU A 265 -13.04 9.28 3.65
CA LEU A 265 -12.28 8.40 4.54
C LEU A 265 -11.40 9.20 5.51
N ALA A 266 -10.68 10.22 5.02
CA ALA A 266 -9.87 11.11 5.84
C ALA A 266 -10.73 11.85 6.88
N GLY A 267 -11.94 12.30 6.49
CA GLY A 267 -12.92 12.89 7.40
C GLY A 267 -13.38 11.94 8.51
N GLY A 268 -13.51 10.64 8.21
CA GLY A 268 -13.84 9.60 9.19
C GLY A 268 -12.74 9.37 10.22
N LEU A 269 -11.47 9.48 9.81
CA LEU A 269 -10.31 9.28 10.70
C LEU A 269 -10.01 10.48 11.62
N ARG A 270 -10.57 11.66 11.35
CA ARG A 270 -10.37 12.90 12.14
C ARG A 270 -11.40 13.09 13.27
N ARG A 271 -12.38 12.20 13.39
CA ARG A 271 -13.46 12.27 14.42
C ARG A 271 -13.11 11.40 15.67
#